data_23d354c9f09821bc463d3beb59f69458
#
_entry.id   23d354c9f09821bc463d3beb59f69458
#
_cell.length_a   1.000
_cell.length_b   1.000
_cell.length_c   1.000
_cell.angle_alpha   90.00
_cell.angle_beta   90.00
_cell.angle_gamma   90.00
#
_symmetry.space_group_name_H-M   'P 1'
#
loop_
_entity.id
_entity.type
_entity.pdbx_description
1 polymer ?
#
loop_
_entity_poly.entity_id
_entity_poly.type
_entity_poly.pdbx_seq_one_letter_code
_entity_poly.pdbx_strand_id
1 'polypeptide(L)'
;MLDRRSLLQVAAGTALLAGLSGRVFARAAVVDGEFPRQVEHVVGSTLIPRQPLRVAVISTGQLDAALSLGVIPAGTTRVDNRELAPGYLRTALASRASELDAMVDLGSRQAPDLEALARLAPDLIVLNRTVLKAGGLELFSRIAPTVVARGTGGNWRPDFLLLADALGRRQQAERLLADLDLELDGLAQRFGAQPPSASLLFSSGARLRLMGADSFAGGLLQAMGMTRPGAQRFKGTSRDVSAELLDLADADWLFYAEQGTALASLARQPLWPRLTAVSQSRAIRVDTDAFYLNAGPLAARQVISTVAGALGVT
;
A
#
# COMPACT_ATOMS: atom_id res chain seq x y z
N MET A 1 -24.71 -17.32 83.67
CA MET A 1 -24.29 -18.75 83.68
C MET A 1 -24.19 -19.16 82.22
N LEU A 2 -22.97 -19.08 81.70
CA LEU A 2 -22.07 -20.17 81.36
C LEU A 2 -22.81 -21.37 80.74
N ASP A 3 -22.59 -21.70 79.49
CA ASP A 3 -21.66 -22.78 79.25
C ASP A 3 -21.10 -22.77 77.82
N ARG A 4 -19.84 -23.15 77.79
CA ARG A 4 -18.99 -23.39 76.66
C ARG A 4 -19.26 -24.76 76.09
N ARG A 5 -19.17 -24.89 74.81
CA ARG A 5 -18.74 -26.03 74.02
C ARG A 5 -19.66 -26.30 72.84
N SER A 6 -19.16 -25.95 71.68
CA SER A 6 -18.93 -26.93 70.64
C SER A 6 -18.25 -26.23 69.46
N LEU A 7 -17.00 -26.37 69.47
CA LEU A 7 -16.09 -26.25 68.33
C LEU A 7 -16.32 -27.42 67.39
N LEU A 8 -16.04 -27.14 66.08
CA LEU A 8 -15.70 -28.09 65.02
C LEU A 8 -16.88 -28.74 64.27
N GLN A 9 -17.12 -28.19 63.07
CA GLN A 9 -16.79 -28.91 61.86
C GLN A 9 -16.93 -27.98 60.64
N VAL A 10 -15.82 -27.43 60.21
CA VAL A 10 -15.64 -26.78 58.90
C VAL A 10 -15.37 -27.86 57.91
N ALA A 11 -16.33 -28.15 57.05
CA ALA A 11 -16.09 -28.96 55.86
C ALA A 11 -15.55 -28.01 54.77
N ALA A 12 -14.30 -28.21 54.42
CA ALA A 12 -13.62 -27.55 53.33
C ALA A 12 -14.20 -27.96 51.98
N GLY A 13 -14.87 -27.03 51.34
CA GLY A 13 -15.21 -27.11 49.92
C GLY A 13 -14.23 -26.25 49.10
N THR A 14 -13.12 -26.88 48.71
CA THR A 14 -12.15 -26.26 47.78
C THR A 14 -12.74 -26.27 46.38
N ALA A 15 -13.32 -25.15 45.97
CA ALA A 15 -13.63 -24.89 44.57
C ALA A 15 -12.32 -24.52 43.86
N LEU A 16 -11.78 -25.43 43.04
CA LEU A 16 -10.73 -25.11 42.07
C LEU A 16 -11.33 -24.19 40.99
N LEU A 17 -11.17 -22.92 41.15
CA LEU A 17 -11.23 -21.94 40.05
C LEU A 17 -9.94 -22.11 39.22
N ALA A 18 -10.01 -22.95 38.17
CA ALA A 18 -9.01 -22.96 37.11
C ALA A 18 -9.04 -21.60 36.42
N GLY A 19 -8.18 -20.67 36.85
CA GLY A 19 -7.92 -19.40 36.19
C GLY A 19 -7.35 -19.67 34.82
N LEU A 20 -8.16 -19.53 33.77
CA LEU A 20 -7.72 -19.29 32.41
C LEU A 20 -7.02 -17.93 32.39
N SER A 21 -5.74 -17.90 32.77
CA SER A 21 -4.86 -16.78 32.54
C SER A 21 -4.66 -16.69 31.03
N GLY A 22 -5.56 -15.99 30.36
CA GLY A 22 -5.32 -15.50 29.02
C GLY A 22 -4.05 -14.68 29.07
N ARG A 23 -2.93 -15.27 28.63
CA ARG A 23 -1.71 -14.53 28.36
C ARG A 23 -2.04 -13.52 27.27
N VAL A 24 -2.43 -12.31 27.66
CA VAL A 24 -2.33 -11.15 26.80
C VAL A 24 -0.83 -11.00 26.55
N PHE A 25 -0.36 -11.52 25.44
CA PHE A 25 0.96 -11.18 24.94
C PHE A 25 0.92 -9.66 24.67
N ALA A 26 1.34 -8.87 25.63
CA ALA A 26 1.68 -7.49 25.37
C ALA A 26 2.69 -7.52 24.22
N ARG A 27 2.28 -7.02 23.05
CA ARG A 27 3.17 -6.87 21.91
C ARG A 27 4.28 -5.95 22.40
N ALA A 28 5.47 -6.53 22.62
CA ALA A 28 6.64 -5.75 23.00
C ALA A 28 6.81 -4.62 21.97
N ALA A 29 7.04 -3.41 22.44
CA ALA A 29 7.32 -2.29 21.54
C ALA A 29 8.51 -2.69 20.66
N VAL A 30 8.32 -2.66 19.35
CA VAL A 30 9.39 -2.98 18.39
C VAL A 30 10.37 -1.83 18.43
N VAL A 31 11.58 -2.10 18.91
CA VAL A 31 12.67 -1.11 18.98
C VAL A 31 13.36 -1.06 17.62
N ASP A 32 13.55 0.13 17.07
CA ASP A 32 14.25 0.31 15.80
C ASP A 32 15.71 -0.18 15.91
N GLY A 33 16.18 -0.85 14.85
CA GLY A 33 17.56 -1.37 14.78
C GLY A 33 17.84 -2.63 15.59
N GLU A 34 16.89 -3.14 16.40
CA GLU A 34 17.10 -4.33 17.22
C GLU A 34 16.85 -5.62 16.43
N PHE A 35 17.84 -6.53 16.45
CA PHE A 35 17.80 -7.85 15.83
C PHE A 35 18.45 -8.89 16.77
N PRO A 36 18.08 -10.19 16.72
CA PRO A 36 17.08 -10.78 15.82
C PRO A 36 15.66 -10.31 16.12
N ARG A 37 14.78 -10.31 15.12
CA ARG A 37 13.36 -9.95 15.30
C ARG A 37 12.42 -10.93 14.63
N GLN A 38 11.29 -11.15 15.27
CA GLN A 38 10.18 -11.91 14.74
C GLN A 38 9.19 -10.93 14.08
N VAL A 39 8.89 -11.13 12.80
CA VAL A 39 7.96 -10.29 12.06
C VAL A 39 6.72 -11.09 11.70
N GLU A 40 5.58 -10.70 12.27
CA GLU A 40 4.27 -11.27 11.94
C GLU A 40 3.78 -10.72 10.60
N HIS A 41 3.30 -11.59 9.72
CA HIS A 41 2.81 -11.21 8.39
C HIS A 41 1.58 -12.05 7.97
N VAL A 42 1.03 -11.80 6.80
CA VAL A 42 -0.30 -12.31 6.41
C VAL A 42 -0.40 -13.84 6.30
N VAL A 43 0.70 -14.55 6.23
CA VAL A 43 0.75 -16.03 6.11
C VAL A 43 1.58 -16.70 7.22
N GLY A 44 1.86 -16.00 8.31
CA GLY A 44 2.61 -16.54 9.44
C GLY A 44 3.60 -15.53 10.01
N SER A 45 4.76 -16.00 10.43
CA SER A 45 5.82 -15.14 10.96
C SER A 45 7.19 -15.56 10.46
N THR A 46 8.13 -14.62 10.39
CA THR A 46 9.49 -14.85 9.92
C THR A 46 10.49 -14.28 10.91
N LEU A 47 11.48 -15.09 11.30
CA LEU A 47 12.62 -14.65 12.07
C LEU A 47 13.65 -14.00 11.13
N ILE A 48 13.97 -12.73 11.39
CA ILE A 48 15.04 -11.99 10.71
C ILE A 48 16.22 -11.92 11.68
N PRO A 49 17.32 -12.65 11.40
CA PRO A 49 18.38 -12.87 12.39
C PRO A 49 19.27 -11.64 12.59
N ARG A 50 19.38 -10.76 11.61
CA ARG A 50 20.21 -9.55 11.63
C ARG A 50 19.59 -8.47 10.75
N GLN A 51 20.07 -7.25 10.87
CA GLN A 51 19.65 -6.15 10.00
C GLN A 51 19.87 -6.50 8.52
N PRO A 52 18.83 -6.45 7.69
CA PRO A 52 18.95 -6.75 6.27
C PRO A 52 19.77 -5.67 5.55
N LEU A 53 20.75 -6.13 4.76
CA LEU A 53 21.61 -5.28 3.93
C LEU A 53 21.35 -5.49 2.42
N ARG A 54 20.82 -6.65 2.07
CA ARG A 54 20.63 -7.08 0.68
C ARG A 54 19.19 -7.52 0.46
N VAL A 55 18.31 -6.53 0.34
CA VAL A 55 16.85 -6.75 0.27
C VAL A 55 16.41 -7.01 -1.16
N ALA A 56 15.57 -8.02 -1.38
CA ALA A 56 14.83 -8.22 -2.62
C ALA A 56 13.36 -7.88 -2.40
N VAL A 57 12.77 -7.06 -3.27
CA VAL A 57 11.34 -6.72 -3.21
C VAL A 57 10.62 -7.21 -4.45
N ILE A 58 9.55 -8.00 -4.23
CA ILE A 58 8.77 -8.63 -5.30
C ILE A 58 7.42 -7.94 -5.41
N SER A 59 7.45 -6.65 -5.67
CA SER A 59 6.29 -5.83 -5.98
C SER A 59 6.69 -4.36 -6.02
N THR A 60 6.11 -3.60 -6.91
CA THR A 60 6.41 -2.17 -7.06
C THR A 60 5.96 -1.32 -5.87
N GLY A 61 4.88 -1.69 -5.18
CA GLY A 61 4.48 -1.01 -3.93
C GLY A 61 5.48 -1.24 -2.80
N GLN A 62 6.10 -2.41 -2.74
CA GLN A 62 7.18 -2.69 -1.78
C GLN A 62 8.48 -1.96 -2.15
N LEU A 63 8.71 -1.71 -3.45
CA LEU A 63 9.82 -0.86 -3.91
C LEU A 63 9.65 0.57 -3.40
N ASP A 64 8.48 1.19 -3.61
CA ASP A 64 8.17 2.53 -3.08
C ASP A 64 8.40 2.59 -1.56
N ALA A 65 7.88 1.61 -0.83
CA ALA A 65 8.01 1.50 0.62
C ALA A 65 9.48 1.42 1.08
N ALA A 66 10.31 0.60 0.41
CA ALA A 66 11.73 0.47 0.72
C ALA A 66 12.48 1.78 0.45
N LEU A 67 12.23 2.38 -0.71
CA LEU A 67 12.85 3.64 -1.12
C LEU A 67 12.46 4.81 -0.19
N SER A 68 11.21 4.85 0.28
CA SER A 68 10.74 5.83 1.27
C SER A 68 11.49 5.73 2.60
N LEU A 69 11.94 4.54 2.95
CA LEU A 69 12.77 4.29 4.13
C LEU A 69 14.26 4.50 3.87
N GLY A 70 14.64 4.96 2.67
CA GLY A 70 16.04 5.17 2.30
C GLY A 70 16.80 3.89 1.95
N VAL A 71 16.11 2.76 1.80
CA VAL A 71 16.70 1.48 1.40
C VAL A 71 16.49 1.28 -0.10
N ILE A 72 17.60 1.18 -0.85
CA ILE A 72 17.55 0.73 -2.25
C ILE A 72 17.68 -0.78 -2.26
N PRO A 73 16.67 -1.50 -2.74
CA PRO A 73 16.76 -2.94 -2.83
C PRO A 73 17.87 -3.40 -3.78
N ALA A 74 18.49 -4.53 -3.48
CA ALA A 74 19.49 -5.14 -4.38
C ALA A 74 18.84 -5.64 -5.67
N GLY A 75 17.54 -5.96 -5.64
CA GLY A 75 16.78 -6.34 -6.81
C GLY A 75 15.29 -6.19 -6.59
N THR A 76 14.55 -5.99 -7.67
CA THR A 76 13.09 -5.85 -7.67
C THR A 76 12.47 -6.42 -8.95
N THR A 77 11.15 -6.60 -8.94
CA THR A 77 10.37 -6.99 -10.12
C THR A 77 9.70 -5.78 -10.76
N ARG A 78 9.32 -5.91 -12.02
CA ARG A 78 8.61 -4.88 -12.79
C ARG A 78 7.12 -5.20 -12.96
N VAL A 79 6.35 -4.19 -13.32
CA VAL A 79 4.98 -4.34 -13.81
C VAL A 79 5.04 -4.56 -15.32
N ASP A 80 4.68 -5.74 -15.78
CA ASP A 80 4.69 -6.10 -17.20
C ASP A 80 6.02 -5.70 -17.88
N ASN A 81 5.99 -4.95 -18.98
CA ASN A 81 7.16 -4.48 -19.73
C ASN A 81 7.57 -3.05 -19.33
N ARG A 82 7.20 -2.57 -18.14
CA ARG A 82 7.56 -1.24 -17.66
C ARG A 82 8.99 -1.19 -17.13
N GLU A 83 9.47 0.00 -16.86
CA GLU A 83 10.75 0.23 -16.20
C GLU A 83 10.76 -0.38 -14.79
N LEU A 84 11.94 -0.80 -14.36
CA LEU A 84 12.15 -1.41 -13.05
C LEU A 84 11.84 -0.42 -11.93
N ALA A 85 12.32 0.83 -12.06
CA ALA A 85 11.96 1.95 -11.20
C ALA A 85 11.07 2.93 -11.97
N PRO A 86 9.77 3.05 -11.63
CA PRO A 86 8.86 4.01 -12.24
C PRO A 86 9.36 5.45 -12.19
N GLY A 87 8.91 6.27 -13.17
CA GLY A 87 9.38 7.64 -13.36
C GLY A 87 9.25 8.53 -12.12
N TYR A 88 8.14 8.42 -11.37
CA TYR A 88 7.95 9.20 -10.14
C TYR A 88 8.98 8.85 -9.05
N LEU A 89 9.40 7.57 -8.96
CA LEU A 89 10.46 7.15 -8.03
C LEU A 89 11.83 7.68 -8.46
N ARG A 90 12.11 7.65 -9.78
CA ARG A 90 13.35 8.23 -10.33
C ARG A 90 13.42 9.73 -10.08
N THR A 91 12.31 10.44 -10.22
CA THR A 91 12.22 11.86 -9.91
C THR A 91 12.47 12.15 -8.43
N ALA A 92 11.80 11.38 -7.55
CA ALA A 92 11.94 11.55 -6.10
C ALA A 92 13.36 11.23 -5.60
N LEU A 93 14.08 10.37 -6.29
CA LEU A 93 15.43 9.88 -5.93
C LEU A 93 16.47 10.22 -7.00
N ALA A 94 16.33 11.38 -7.67
CA ALA A 94 17.22 11.77 -8.76
C ALA A 94 18.71 11.81 -8.35
N SER A 95 19.00 12.18 -7.11
CA SER A 95 20.38 12.17 -6.58
C SER A 95 20.97 10.76 -6.38
N ARG A 96 20.13 9.72 -6.43
CA ARG A 96 20.49 8.30 -6.27
C ARG A 96 20.20 7.47 -7.53
N ALA A 97 20.11 8.10 -8.70
CA ALA A 97 19.76 7.46 -9.96
C ALA A 97 20.67 6.25 -10.29
N SER A 98 21.98 6.36 -10.07
CA SER A 98 22.92 5.28 -10.31
C SER A 98 22.68 4.04 -9.42
N GLU A 99 22.19 4.26 -8.19
CA GLU A 99 21.85 3.14 -7.31
C GLU A 99 20.55 2.47 -7.75
N LEU A 100 19.57 3.23 -8.26
CA LEU A 100 18.36 2.67 -8.86
C LEU A 100 18.66 1.85 -10.11
N ASP A 101 19.63 2.30 -10.93
CA ASP A 101 20.04 1.60 -12.15
C ASP A 101 20.84 0.31 -11.84
N ALA A 102 21.45 0.24 -10.67
CA ALA A 102 22.18 -0.94 -10.20
C ALA A 102 21.29 -2.07 -9.65
N MET A 103 20.00 -1.82 -9.45
CA MET A 103 19.06 -2.85 -8.99
C MET A 103 18.96 -3.98 -10.02
N VAL A 104 19.04 -5.23 -9.54
CA VAL A 104 18.85 -6.41 -10.40
C VAL A 104 17.39 -6.57 -10.76
N ASP A 105 17.11 -6.79 -12.03
CA ASP A 105 15.80 -7.16 -12.54
C ASP A 105 15.47 -8.61 -12.19
N LEU A 106 14.45 -8.79 -11.38
CA LEU A 106 13.94 -10.09 -10.94
C LEU A 106 12.71 -10.54 -11.76
N GLY A 107 12.52 -9.97 -12.96
CA GLY A 107 11.43 -10.32 -13.87
C GLY A 107 10.09 -9.66 -13.53
N SER A 108 9.01 -10.28 -13.96
CA SER A 108 7.66 -9.78 -13.70
C SER A 108 7.22 -10.06 -12.25
N ARG A 109 6.52 -9.11 -11.64
CA ARG A 109 5.89 -9.31 -10.32
C ARG A 109 4.90 -10.49 -10.25
N GLN A 110 4.34 -10.91 -11.39
CA GLN A 110 3.41 -12.05 -11.47
C GLN A 110 4.13 -13.38 -11.64
N ALA A 111 5.36 -13.36 -12.18
CA ALA A 111 6.21 -14.51 -12.39
C ALA A 111 7.67 -14.11 -12.14
N PRO A 112 8.08 -13.97 -10.86
CA PRO A 112 9.47 -13.63 -10.51
C PRO A 112 10.45 -14.68 -11.00
N ASP A 113 11.63 -14.24 -11.44
CA ASP A 113 12.75 -15.12 -11.79
C ASP A 113 13.45 -15.61 -10.51
N LEU A 114 13.10 -16.83 -10.09
CA LEU A 114 13.64 -17.44 -8.87
C LEU A 114 15.15 -17.75 -8.99
N GLU A 115 15.67 -17.99 -10.20
CA GLU A 115 17.10 -18.20 -10.39
C GLU A 115 17.88 -16.89 -10.23
N ALA A 116 17.38 -15.79 -10.82
CA ALA A 116 17.95 -14.47 -10.60
C ALA A 116 17.89 -14.08 -9.12
N LEU A 117 16.76 -14.37 -8.45
CA LEU A 117 16.60 -14.12 -7.02
C LEU A 117 17.59 -14.95 -6.18
N ALA A 118 17.79 -16.22 -6.50
CA ALA A 118 18.76 -17.07 -5.79
C ALA A 118 20.21 -16.58 -6.04
N ARG A 119 20.57 -16.21 -7.29
CA ARG A 119 21.87 -15.61 -7.62
C ARG A 119 22.12 -14.28 -6.92
N LEU A 120 21.05 -13.51 -6.70
CA LEU A 120 21.12 -12.26 -5.94
C LEU A 120 21.55 -12.49 -4.50
N ALA A 121 21.31 -13.68 -3.94
CA ALA A 121 21.60 -14.04 -2.55
C ALA A 121 21.13 -12.95 -1.55
N PRO A 122 19.84 -12.62 -1.52
CA PRO A 122 19.31 -11.62 -0.58
C PRO A 122 19.36 -12.16 0.86
N ASP A 123 19.32 -11.25 1.83
CA ASP A 123 19.17 -11.58 3.25
C ASP A 123 17.76 -11.28 3.77
N LEU A 124 16.92 -10.68 2.93
CA LEU A 124 15.48 -10.51 3.14
C LEU A 124 14.76 -10.48 1.79
N ILE A 125 13.65 -11.20 1.71
CA ILE A 125 12.69 -11.12 0.60
C ILE A 125 11.39 -10.53 1.13
N VAL A 126 10.86 -9.52 0.45
CA VAL A 126 9.53 -8.96 0.75
C VAL A 126 8.66 -9.06 -0.49
N LEU A 127 7.49 -9.64 -0.33
CA LEU A 127 6.56 -9.87 -1.44
C LEU A 127 5.11 -9.67 -1.01
N ASN A 128 4.23 -9.53 -1.98
CA ASN A 128 2.79 -9.47 -1.75
C ASN A 128 2.17 -10.89 -1.80
N ARG A 129 1.15 -11.11 -0.99
CA ARG A 129 0.39 -12.37 -0.96
C ARG A 129 -0.06 -12.82 -2.36
N THR A 130 -0.36 -11.90 -3.27
CA THR A 130 -0.78 -12.21 -4.64
C THR A 130 0.27 -12.91 -5.49
N VAL A 131 1.55 -12.85 -5.09
CA VAL A 131 2.65 -13.57 -5.75
C VAL A 131 2.67 -15.05 -5.35
N LEU A 132 2.13 -15.39 -4.17
CA LEU A 132 2.14 -16.74 -3.65
C LEU A 132 1.12 -17.60 -4.40
N LYS A 133 1.62 -18.57 -5.15
CA LYS A 133 0.86 -19.72 -5.64
C LYS A 133 0.98 -20.88 -4.63
N ALA A 134 0.29 -21.97 -4.86
CA ALA A 134 0.39 -23.15 -3.99
C ALA A 134 1.86 -23.53 -3.72
N GLY A 135 2.25 -23.65 -2.44
CA GLY A 135 3.63 -23.90 -2.03
C GLY A 135 4.61 -22.72 -2.15
N GLY A 136 4.13 -21.56 -2.57
CA GLY A 136 5.00 -20.44 -2.97
C GLY A 136 5.86 -19.85 -1.84
N LEU A 137 5.36 -19.75 -0.59
CA LEU A 137 6.17 -19.21 0.52
C LEU A 137 7.42 -20.03 0.75
N GLU A 138 7.30 -21.37 0.72
CA GLU A 138 8.44 -22.27 0.95
C GLU A 138 9.54 -22.07 -0.10
N LEU A 139 9.18 -21.84 -1.37
CA LEU A 139 10.16 -21.58 -2.44
C LEU A 139 11.01 -20.34 -2.15
N PHE A 140 10.39 -19.25 -1.72
CA PHE A 140 11.10 -18.02 -1.35
C PHE A 140 11.89 -18.20 -0.05
N SER A 141 11.31 -18.86 0.96
CA SER A 141 11.95 -19.05 2.27
C SER A 141 13.18 -19.96 2.24
N ARG A 142 13.32 -20.82 1.21
CA ARG A 142 14.55 -21.58 0.97
C ARG A 142 15.70 -20.68 0.48
N ILE A 143 15.41 -19.53 -0.10
CA ILE A 143 16.42 -18.58 -0.57
C ILE A 143 16.84 -17.65 0.55
N ALA A 144 15.86 -17.02 1.25
CA ALA A 144 16.10 -16.10 2.35
C ALA A 144 14.87 -15.93 3.25
N PRO A 145 15.02 -15.38 4.47
CA PRO A 145 13.89 -14.93 5.28
C PRO A 145 12.91 -14.13 4.44
N THR A 146 11.61 -14.54 4.46
CA THR A 146 10.59 -14.00 3.56
C THR A 146 9.43 -13.43 4.34
N VAL A 147 9.12 -12.16 4.11
CA VAL A 147 7.98 -11.44 4.70
C VAL A 147 6.92 -11.18 3.64
N VAL A 148 5.66 -11.49 3.99
CA VAL A 148 4.54 -11.45 3.04
C VAL A 148 3.54 -10.36 3.43
N ALA A 149 3.45 -9.33 2.62
CA ALA A 149 2.48 -8.26 2.72
C ALA A 149 1.10 -8.67 2.17
N ARG A 150 0.05 -7.97 2.60
CA ARG A 150 -1.32 -8.22 2.13
C ARG A 150 -1.51 -7.89 0.66
N GLY A 151 -0.86 -6.83 0.21
CA GLY A 151 -0.95 -6.29 -1.13
C GLY A 151 -1.33 -4.82 -1.15
N THR A 152 -1.25 -4.22 -2.32
CA THR A 152 -1.45 -2.78 -2.55
C THR A 152 -2.90 -2.30 -2.37
N GLY A 153 -3.18 -1.05 -2.70
CA GLY A 153 -4.47 -0.41 -2.52
C GLY A 153 -4.70 0.00 -1.07
N GLY A 154 -5.84 -0.35 -0.50
CA GLY A 154 -6.21 0.01 0.87
C GLY A 154 -5.26 -0.53 1.97
N ASN A 155 -4.42 -1.52 1.65
CA ASN A 155 -3.48 -2.11 2.61
C ASN A 155 -2.09 -1.44 2.62
N TRP A 156 -1.84 -0.40 1.82
CA TRP A 156 -0.49 0.14 1.66
C TRP A 156 0.17 0.63 2.96
N ARG A 157 -0.60 1.24 3.86
CA ARG A 157 -0.08 1.71 5.17
C ARG A 157 0.36 0.56 6.08
N PRO A 158 -0.49 -0.45 6.36
CA PRO A 158 -0.03 -1.61 7.13
C PRO A 158 1.09 -2.40 6.44
N ASP A 159 1.12 -2.47 5.11
CA ASP A 159 2.20 -3.12 4.37
C ASP A 159 3.51 -2.33 4.44
N PHE A 160 3.45 -1.00 4.42
CA PHE A 160 4.60 -0.12 4.66
C PHE A 160 5.19 -0.31 6.06
N LEU A 161 4.32 -0.34 7.07
CA LEU A 161 4.74 -0.59 8.46
C LEU A 161 5.32 -2.00 8.65
N LEU A 162 4.78 -3.00 7.95
CA LEU A 162 5.32 -4.37 7.94
C LEU A 162 6.74 -4.42 7.37
N LEU A 163 6.97 -3.76 6.22
CA LEU A 163 8.31 -3.66 5.65
C LEU A 163 9.27 -2.91 6.60
N ALA A 164 8.80 -1.83 7.20
CA ALA A 164 9.58 -1.07 8.17
C ALA A 164 9.96 -1.90 9.39
N ASP A 165 9.05 -2.73 9.90
CA ASP A 165 9.34 -3.71 10.96
C ASP A 165 10.45 -4.67 10.50
N ALA A 166 10.33 -5.22 9.30
CA ALA A 166 11.33 -6.14 8.75
C ALA A 166 12.72 -5.51 8.59
N LEU A 167 12.77 -4.21 8.30
CA LEU A 167 14.01 -3.45 8.14
C LEU A 167 14.54 -2.82 9.44
N GLY A 168 13.81 -2.92 10.56
CA GLY A 168 14.17 -2.25 11.81
C GLY A 168 14.03 -0.72 11.76
N ARG A 169 13.05 -0.21 11.01
CA ARG A 169 12.82 1.23 10.76
C ARG A 169 11.38 1.67 11.06
N ARG A 170 10.74 0.99 12.01
CA ARG A 170 9.32 1.21 12.35
C ARG A 170 9.02 2.65 12.72
N GLN A 171 9.82 3.25 13.59
CA GLN A 171 9.62 4.64 14.03
C GLN A 171 9.80 5.63 12.87
N GLN A 172 10.72 5.36 11.94
CA GLN A 172 10.88 6.18 10.74
C GLN A 172 9.62 6.13 9.88
N ALA A 173 9.04 4.95 9.67
CA ALA A 173 7.81 4.79 8.91
C ALA A 173 6.61 5.49 9.57
N GLU A 174 6.49 5.39 10.89
CA GLU A 174 5.42 6.06 11.64
C GLU A 174 5.51 7.59 11.51
N ARG A 175 6.71 8.16 11.57
CA ARG A 175 6.91 9.60 11.33
C ARG A 175 6.50 10.00 9.91
N LEU A 176 6.94 9.24 8.90
CA LEU A 176 6.57 9.51 7.50
C LEU A 176 5.05 9.45 7.27
N LEU A 177 4.35 8.52 7.92
CA LEU A 177 2.89 8.44 7.85
C LEU A 177 2.22 9.61 8.58
N ALA A 178 2.74 10.01 9.75
CA ALA A 178 2.21 11.17 10.48
C ALA A 178 2.37 12.47 9.67
N ASP A 179 3.51 12.66 9.00
CA ASP A 179 3.73 13.82 8.13
C ASP A 179 2.75 13.84 6.95
N LEU A 180 2.48 12.67 6.35
CA LEU A 180 1.47 12.53 5.29
C LEU A 180 0.05 12.81 5.80
N ASP A 181 -0.27 12.39 7.01
CA ASP A 181 -1.59 12.63 7.61
C ASP A 181 -1.80 14.13 7.87
N LEU A 182 -0.78 14.84 8.37
CA LEU A 182 -0.84 16.30 8.53
C LEU A 182 -1.05 17.03 7.19
N GLU A 183 -0.39 16.57 6.12
CA GLU A 183 -0.56 17.13 4.77
C GLU A 183 -1.99 16.90 4.24
N LEU A 184 -2.53 15.69 4.41
CA LEU A 184 -3.88 15.34 4.00
C LEU A 184 -4.94 16.13 4.79
N ASP A 185 -4.79 16.25 6.10
CA ASP A 185 -5.68 17.01 6.98
C ASP A 185 -5.67 18.50 6.63
N GLY A 186 -4.49 19.04 6.31
CA GLY A 186 -4.35 20.42 5.86
C GLY A 186 -5.12 20.72 4.58
N LEU A 187 -5.12 19.77 3.62
CA LEU A 187 -5.92 19.88 2.40
C LEU A 187 -7.41 19.74 2.67
N ALA A 188 -7.81 18.80 3.51
CA ALA A 188 -9.21 18.61 3.89
C ALA A 188 -9.81 19.88 4.52
N GLN A 189 -9.04 20.56 5.37
CA GLN A 189 -9.47 21.83 5.99
C GLN A 189 -9.67 22.94 4.95
N ARG A 190 -8.86 23.00 3.90
CA ARG A 190 -8.98 24.01 2.84
C ARG A 190 -10.24 23.86 1.98
N PHE A 191 -10.76 22.64 1.82
CA PHE A 191 -11.99 22.40 1.07
C PHE A 191 -13.26 22.78 1.83
N GLY A 192 -13.22 22.86 3.16
CA GLY A 192 -14.31 23.34 4.00
C GLY A 192 -15.60 22.51 3.89
N ALA A 193 -16.75 23.18 4.01
CA ALA A 193 -18.06 22.52 4.06
C ALA A 193 -18.58 21.99 2.72
N GLN A 194 -18.00 22.41 1.60
CA GLN A 194 -18.42 22.00 0.25
C GLN A 194 -17.21 21.47 -0.56
N PRO A 195 -16.68 20.32 -0.18
CA PRO A 195 -15.53 19.76 -0.87
C PRO A 195 -15.90 19.36 -2.30
N PRO A 196 -15.00 19.58 -3.27
CA PRO A 196 -15.22 19.20 -4.65
C PRO A 196 -15.32 17.67 -4.78
N SER A 197 -16.06 17.22 -5.76
CA SER A 197 -16.09 15.81 -6.15
C SER A 197 -14.93 15.47 -7.08
N ALA A 198 -14.33 14.29 -6.89
CA ALA A 198 -13.24 13.80 -7.72
C ALA A 198 -13.50 12.37 -8.20
N SER A 199 -13.34 12.17 -9.48
CA SER A 199 -13.43 10.87 -10.15
C SER A 199 -12.04 10.32 -10.49
N LEU A 200 -11.90 9.01 -10.44
CA LEU A 200 -10.71 8.28 -10.88
C LEU A 200 -11.11 7.30 -11.98
N LEU A 201 -10.51 7.46 -13.15
CA LEU A 201 -10.76 6.64 -14.31
C LEU A 201 -9.45 6.07 -14.86
N PHE A 202 -9.40 4.75 -15.02
CA PHE A 202 -8.25 4.08 -15.61
C PHE A 202 -8.67 3.29 -16.85
N SER A 203 -8.02 3.59 -17.96
CA SER A 203 -8.21 2.87 -19.23
C SER A 203 -7.01 1.97 -19.53
N SER A 204 -7.28 0.70 -19.86
CA SER A 204 -6.23 -0.26 -20.20
C SER A 204 -6.75 -1.18 -21.33
N GLY A 205 -6.21 -1.03 -22.51
CA GLY A 205 -6.74 -1.69 -23.70
C GLY A 205 -8.19 -1.26 -23.98
N ALA A 206 -9.10 -2.21 -24.12
CA ALA A 206 -10.52 -1.94 -24.31
C ALA A 206 -11.30 -1.75 -22.98
N ARG A 207 -10.64 -1.83 -21.83
CA ARG A 207 -11.30 -1.81 -20.51
C ARG A 207 -11.25 -0.42 -19.92
N LEU A 208 -12.41 0.09 -19.51
CA LEU A 208 -12.53 1.28 -18.67
C LEU A 208 -12.83 0.84 -17.25
N ARG A 209 -12.11 1.41 -16.27
CA ARG A 209 -12.27 1.08 -14.85
C ARG A 209 -12.52 2.33 -14.03
N LEU A 210 -13.64 2.32 -13.32
CA LEU A 210 -13.87 3.25 -12.21
C LEU A 210 -13.16 2.72 -10.97
N MET A 211 -12.40 3.57 -10.31
CA MET A 211 -11.66 3.17 -9.11
C MET A 211 -12.52 3.38 -7.86
N GLY A 212 -12.64 2.34 -7.05
CA GLY A 212 -13.43 2.34 -5.83
C GLY A 212 -12.72 2.96 -4.62
N ALA A 213 -13.42 2.90 -3.48
CA ALA A 213 -12.93 3.44 -2.20
C ALA A 213 -11.65 2.76 -1.70
N ASP A 214 -11.49 1.46 -1.97
CA ASP A 214 -10.31 0.69 -1.52
C ASP A 214 -9.14 0.78 -2.51
N SER A 215 -9.25 1.58 -3.58
CA SER A 215 -8.10 1.89 -4.42
C SER A 215 -7.15 2.84 -3.69
N PHE A 216 -5.86 2.77 -4.03
CA PHE A 216 -4.84 3.61 -3.38
C PHE A 216 -5.18 5.12 -3.50
N ALA A 217 -5.27 5.63 -4.73
CA ALA A 217 -5.60 7.03 -4.94
C ALA A 217 -7.03 7.39 -4.46
N GLY A 218 -7.98 6.42 -4.53
CA GLY A 218 -9.33 6.62 -4.00
C GLY A 218 -9.36 6.91 -2.51
N GLY A 219 -8.59 6.15 -1.74
CA GLY A 219 -8.42 6.38 -0.30
C GLY A 219 -7.74 7.72 0.01
N LEU A 220 -6.74 8.12 -0.78
CA LEU A 220 -6.08 9.43 -0.63
C LEU A 220 -7.02 10.59 -0.94
N LEU A 221 -7.80 10.53 -2.01
CA LEU A 221 -8.81 11.58 -2.32
C LEU A 221 -9.82 11.73 -1.18
N GLN A 222 -10.27 10.62 -0.58
CA GLN A 222 -11.15 10.67 0.59
C GLN A 222 -10.47 11.28 1.81
N ALA A 223 -9.20 10.91 2.07
CA ALA A 223 -8.43 11.47 3.18
C ALA A 223 -8.17 12.98 3.00
N MET A 224 -8.03 13.46 1.74
CA MET A 224 -7.99 14.89 1.43
C MET A 224 -9.36 15.59 1.56
N GLY A 225 -10.41 14.89 2.00
CA GLY A 225 -11.74 15.46 2.16
C GLY A 225 -12.59 15.57 0.89
N MET A 226 -12.10 15.11 -0.25
CA MET A 226 -12.86 15.17 -1.51
C MET A 226 -14.01 14.15 -1.53
N THR A 227 -15.13 14.53 -2.13
CA THR A 227 -16.25 13.60 -2.35
C THR A 227 -16.00 12.75 -3.58
N ARG A 228 -16.74 11.62 -3.69
CA ARG A 228 -16.64 10.70 -4.83
C ARG A 228 -18.01 10.55 -5.51
N PRO A 229 -18.07 10.40 -6.85
CA PRO A 229 -19.30 10.03 -7.55
C PRO A 229 -19.93 8.77 -6.92
N GLY A 230 -21.26 8.68 -6.91
CA GLY A 230 -21.98 7.54 -6.34
C GLY A 230 -21.51 6.20 -6.89
N ALA A 231 -21.24 6.14 -8.21
CA ALA A 231 -20.73 4.96 -8.89
C ALA A 231 -19.30 4.51 -8.43
N GLN A 232 -18.57 5.35 -7.70
CA GLN A 232 -17.21 5.07 -7.18
C GLN A 232 -17.15 4.89 -5.66
N ARG A 233 -18.31 4.87 -4.97
CA ARG A 233 -18.39 4.64 -3.52
C ARG A 233 -18.50 3.16 -3.14
N PHE A 234 -18.24 2.24 -4.07
CA PHE A 234 -18.25 0.81 -3.77
C PHE A 234 -16.98 0.36 -3.02
N LYS A 235 -17.13 -0.70 -2.25
CA LYS A 235 -15.99 -1.46 -1.68
C LYS A 235 -15.28 -2.21 -2.80
N GLY A 236 -13.96 -2.16 -2.80
CA GLY A 236 -13.12 -2.79 -3.81
C GLY A 236 -12.25 -1.78 -4.54
N THR A 237 -11.25 -2.29 -5.26
CA THR A 237 -10.25 -1.47 -5.93
C THR A 237 -10.78 -0.84 -7.21
N SER A 238 -11.49 -1.60 -8.02
CA SER A 238 -11.99 -1.10 -9.31
C SER A 238 -13.18 -1.91 -9.80
N ARG A 239 -13.95 -1.30 -10.70
CA ARG A 239 -15.06 -1.92 -11.44
C ARG A 239 -14.93 -1.57 -12.90
N ASP A 240 -15.06 -2.57 -13.77
CA ASP A 240 -15.13 -2.34 -15.22
C ASP A 240 -16.48 -1.70 -15.59
N VAL A 241 -16.43 -0.77 -16.53
CA VAL A 241 -17.59 -0.12 -17.12
C VAL A 241 -17.44 -0.11 -18.65
N SER A 242 -18.59 -0.10 -19.36
CA SER A 242 -18.57 0.13 -20.80
C SER A 242 -18.44 1.62 -21.13
N ALA A 243 -18.05 1.92 -22.35
CA ALA A 243 -17.91 3.31 -22.81
C ALA A 243 -19.25 4.08 -22.80
N GLU A 244 -20.37 3.37 -22.93
CA GLU A 244 -21.71 3.95 -22.87
C GLU A 244 -22.11 4.41 -21.45
N LEU A 245 -21.41 3.92 -20.42
CA LEU A 245 -21.60 4.30 -19.02
C LEU A 245 -20.50 5.23 -18.50
N LEU A 246 -19.83 5.93 -19.40
CA LEU A 246 -18.73 6.84 -19.03
C LEU A 246 -19.22 8.02 -18.17
N ASP A 247 -20.49 8.38 -18.24
CA ASP A 247 -21.15 9.37 -17.38
C ASP A 247 -21.10 9.00 -15.90
N LEU A 248 -20.93 7.72 -15.54
CA LEU A 248 -20.68 7.29 -14.16
C LEU A 248 -19.35 7.83 -13.59
N ALA A 249 -18.47 8.34 -14.44
CA ALA A 249 -17.24 9.00 -14.03
C ALA A 249 -17.41 10.52 -13.86
N ASP A 250 -18.62 11.08 -14.02
CA ASP A 250 -18.81 12.52 -13.94
C ASP A 250 -18.61 13.06 -12.53
N ALA A 251 -17.84 14.14 -12.43
CA ALA A 251 -17.46 14.82 -11.19
C ALA A 251 -16.94 16.22 -11.50
N ASP A 252 -16.69 17.05 -10.48
CA ASP A 252 -16.05 18.35 -10.63
C ASP A 252 -14.60 18.25 -11.16
N TRP A 253 -13.90 17.17 -10.76
CA TRP A 253 -12.54 16.84 -11.19
C TRP A 253 -12.46 15.40 -11.65
N LEU A 254 -11.72 15.17 -12.73
CA LEU A 254 -11.44 13.83 -13.24
C LEU A 254 -9.92 13.63 -13.33
N PHE A 255 -9.40 12.73 -12.51
CA PHE A 255 -8.02 12.26 -12.61
C PHE A 255 -8.03 10.95 -13.39
N TYR A 256 -7.39 10.93 -14.57
CA TYR A 256 -7.43 9.77 -15.43
C TYR A 256 -6.07 9.36 -15.94
N ALA A 257 -5.90 8.07 -16.17
CA ALA A 257 -4.72 7.52 -16.79
C ALA A 257 -5.08 6.43 -17.80
N GLU A 258 -4.15 6.14 -18.67
CA GLU A 258 -4.31 5.21 -19.77
C GLU A 258 -3.04 4.39 -19.94
N GLN A 259 -3.22 3.10 -20.19
CA GLN A 259 -2.14 2.18 -20.45
C GLN A 259 -2.22 1.67 -21.89
N GLY A 260 -1.13 1.80 -22.64
CA GLY A 260 -1.06 1.40 -24.03
C GLY A 260 -1.66 2.44 -24.99
N THR A 261 -2.19 1.99 -26.12
CA THR A 261 -2.77 2.84 -27.17
C THR A 261 -4.20 3.30 -26.87
N ALA A 262 -4.71 3.02 -25.69
CA ALA A 262 -6.08 3.31 -25.27
C ALA A 262 -6.43 4.81 -25.18
N LEU A 263 -5.42 5.68 -25.10
CA LEU A 263 -5.55 7.14 -25.00
C LEU A 263 -6.37 7.77 -26.10
N ALA A 264 -6.09 7.38 -27.32
CA ALA A 264 -6.86 7.84 -28.45
C ALA A 264 -8.33 7.37 -28.39
N SER A 265 -8.69 6.51 -27.43
CA SER A 265 -10.03 5.97 -27.29
C SER A 265 -10.92 6.78 -26.34
N LEU A 266 -10.42 7.28 -25.21
CA LEU A 266 -11.26 8.05 -24.26
C LEU A 266 -11.75 9.37 -24.88
N ALA A 267 -10.84 10.17 -25.41
CA ALA A 267 -11.20 11.43 -26.04
C ALA A 267 -12.14 11.31 -27.26
N ARG A 268 -12.19 10.11 -27.86
CA ARG A 268 -13.11 9.77 -28.97
C ARG A 268 -14.46 9.24 -28.52
N GLN A 269 -14.64 8.95 -27.22
CA GLN A 269 -15.93 8.48 -26.73
C GLN A 269 -16.97 9.60 -26.79
N PRO A 270 -18.19 9.34 -27.29
CA PRO A 270 -19.22 10.38 -27.45
C PRO A 270 -19.61 11.07 -26.15
N LEU A 271 -19.48 10.38 -25.00
CA LEU A 271 -19.79 10.94 -23.69
C LEU A 271 -18.63 11.74 -23.09
N TRP A 272 -17.40 11.58 -23.59
CA TRP A 272 -16.23 12.28 -23.04
C TRP A 272 -16.39 13.79 -22.93
N PRO A 273 -16.76 14.54 -24.01
CA PRO A 273 -16.94 15.98 -23.96
C PRO A 273 -18.12 16.44 -23.08
N ARG A 274 -19.01 15.51 -22.68
CA ARG A 274 -20.17 15.80 -21.83
C ARG A 274 -19.86 15.76 -20.35
N LEU A 275 -18.74 15.14 -19.96
CA LEU A 275 -18.31 15.11 -18.56
C LEU A 275 -18.04 16.53 -18.06
N THR A 276 -18.55 16.86 -16.88
CA THR A 276 -18.39 18.16 -16.24
C THR A 276 -16.91 18.54 -16.12
N ALA A 277 -16.07 17.64 -15.65
CA ALA A 277 -14.63 17.87 -15.55
C ALA A 277 -13.98 18.15 -16.92
N VAL A 278 -14.43 17.51 -18.00
CA VAL A 278 -13.88 17.70 -19.34
C VAL A 278 -14.30 19.06 -19.91
N SER A 279 -15.59 19.37 -19.84
CA SER A 279 -16.15 20.63 -20.34
C SER A 279 -15.58 21.86 -19.63
N GLN A 280 -15.14 21.69 -18.36
CA GLN A 280 -14.55 22.75 -17.54
C GLN A 280 -13.02 22.72 -17.49
N SER A 281 -12.35 21.93 -18.35
CA SER A 281 -10.89 21.77 -18.38
C SER A 281 -10.28 21.29 -17.04
N ARG A 282 -11.04 20.49 -16.29
CA ARG A 282 -10.67 19.88 -15.00
C ARG A 282 -10.41 18.37 -15.10
N ALA A 283 -10.32 17.84 -16.32
CA ALA A 283 -9.87 16.48 -16.56
C ALA A 283 -8.34 16.45 -16.66
N ILE A 284 -7.71 15.88 -15.64
CA ILE A 284 -6.24 15.89 -15.48
C ILE A 284 -5.73 14.48 -15.78
N ARG A 285 -4.85 14.40 -16.79
CA ARG A 285 -4.10 13.17 -17.02
C ARG A 285 -2.99 13.04 -15.99
N VAL A 286 -2.94 11.89 -15.31
CA VAL A 286 -2.04 11.66 -14.19
C VAL A 286 -1.03 10.57 -14.49
N ASP A 287 0.04 10.50 -13.66
CA ASP A 287 1.02 9.42 -13.71
C ASP A 287 0.34 8.08 -13.39
N THR A 288 0.41 7.16 -14.34
CA THR A 288 -0.23 5.83 -14.22
C THR A 288 0.36 5.02 -13.06
N ASP A 289 1.67 5.11 -12.88
CA ASP A 289 2.36 4.31 -11.87
C ASP A 289 2.00 4.77 -10.46
N ALA A 290 2.04 6.07 -10.19
CA ALA A 290 1.75 6.63 -8.88
C ALA A 290 0.27 6.50 -8.49
N PHE A 291 -0.67 6.68 -9.45
CA PHE A 291 -2.10 6.69 -9.14
C PHE A 291 -2.76 5.31 -9.17
N TYR A 292 -2.30 4.39 -10.04
CA TYR A 292 -3.06 3.19 -10.37
C TYR A 292 -2.30 1.88 -10.23
N LEU A 293 -0.98 1.88 -10.33
CA LEU A 293 -0.19 0.65 -10.38
C LEU A 293 0.65 0.39 -9.13
N ASN A 294 0.97 1.44 -8.39
CA ASN A 294 1.78 1.37 -7.18
C ASN A 294 1.02 1.91 -5.96
N ALA A 295 1.63 1.77 -4.80
CA ALA A 295 1.12 2.32 -3.55
C ALA A 295 2.29 2.39 -2.55
N GLY A 296 2.45 3.54 -1.94
CA GLY A 296 3.49 3.79 -0.95
C GLY A 296 3.60 5.27 -0.64
N PRO A 297 4.48 5.66 0.28
CA PRO A 297 4.60 7.06 0.69
C PRO A 297 5.02 8.02 -0.43
N LEU A 298 5.91 7.61 -1.34
CA LEU A 298 6.33 8.46 -2.48
C LEU A 298 5.22 8.61 -3.50
N ALA A 299 4.48 7.53 -3.81
CA ALA A 299 3.28 7.60 -4.64
C ALA A 299 2.20 8.48 -4.00
N ALA A 300 2.02 8.41 -2.67
CA ALA A 300 1.07 9.26 -1.96
C ALA A 300 1.42 10.74 -2.11
N ARG A 301 2.67 11.13 -1.92
CA ARG A 301 3.13 12.51 -2.14
C ARG A 301 2.93 12.97 -3.59
N GLN A 302 3.16 12.10 -4.57
CA GLN A 302 2.90 12.40 -5.98
C GLN A 302 1.41 12.63 -6.24
N VAL A 303 0.53 11.80 -5.67
CA VAL A 303 -0.93 11.99 -5.78
C VAL A 303 -1.36 13.30 -5.12
N ILE A 304 -0.92 13.55 -3.87
CA ILE A 304 -1.24 14.76 -3.11
C ILE A 304 -0.81 16.00 -3.87
N SER A 305 0.45 16.07 -4.31
CA SER A 305 0.97 17.24 -5.01
C SER A 305 0.27 17.48 -6.34
N THR A 306 -0.05 16.41 -7.09
CA THR A 306 -0.79 16.53 -8.36
C THR A 306 -2.20 17.06 -8.14
N VAL A 307 -2.91 16.56 -7.13
CA VAL A 307 -4.27 17.00 -6.79
C VAL A 307 -4.24 18.45 -6.27
N ALA A 308 -3.37 18.76 -5.33
CA ALA A 308 -3.22 20.11 -4.77
C ALA A 308 -2.87 21.14 -5.84
N GLY A 309 -1.94 20.81 -6.73
CA GLY A 309 -1.57 21.65 -7.86
C GLY A 309 -2.72 21.88 -8.85
N ALA A 310 -3.47 20.83 -9.18
CA ALA A 310 -4.64 20.94 -10.06
C ALA A 310 -5.73 21.87 -9.49
N LEU A 311 -5.94 21.81 -8.17
CA LEU A 311 -6.95 22.62 -7.48
C LEU A 311 -6.44 24.02 -7.08
N GLY A 312 -5.15 24.33 -7.27
CA GLY A 312 -4.55 25.60 -6.86
C GLY A 312 -4.49 25.79 -5.34
N VAL A 313 -4.36 24.70 -4.58
CA VAL A 313 -4.34 24.68 -3.10
C VAL A 313 -2.98 24.20 -2.56
N THR A 314 -1.90 24.71 -3.10
CA THR A 314 -0.53 24.43 -2.64
C THR A 314 -0.18 25.13 -1.32
#